data_98cec28dc3e7b7e5da800e54646731eb
#
_entry.id   98cec28dc3e7b7e5da800e54646731eb
#
_cell.length_a   1.000
_cell.length_b   1.000
_cell.length_c   1.000
_cell.angle_alpha   90.00
_cell.angle_beta   90.00
_cell.angle_gamma   90.00
#
_symmetry.space_group_name_H-M   'P 1'
#
loop_
_entity.id
_entity.type
_entity.pdbx_description
1 polymer ?
#
loop_
_entity_poly.entity_id
_entity_poly.type
_entity_poly.pdbx_seq_one_letter_code
_entity_poly.pdbx_strand_id
1 'polypeptide(L)'
;MYRYQDIIVIDFEGFKGNPPSMVGIWEKYANRNQPYYRVIILDQDLKGLVDIKDLRASYVDLIDFMETIIARARREKKKIIAYSNHELLKFGESGIDISDCYVNARAETKTWFRINKIPNRPKPLGLKPVLKYLNYPALIDYGTQRVTEKIKKIKKELIRHKQDPTKLTPLAQENWRDLVAYNEQDIRGVVYVLEQIGLLKP
;
A
#
# COMPACT_ATOMS: atom_id res chain seq x y z
N MET A 1 13.31 -14.13 9.35
CA MET A 1 13.93 -13.34 8.27
C MET A 1 13.34 -13.79 6.96
N TYR A 2 12.89 -12.85 6.10
CA TYR A 2 12.22 -13.10 4.82
C TYR A 2 13.16 -12.74 3.66
N ARG A 3 12.92 -13.32 2.48
CA ARG A 3 13.49 -12.86 1.19
C ARG A 3 12.40 -12.11 0.42
N TYR A 4 12.76 -11.33 -0.57
CA TYR A 4 11.80 -10.58 -1.41
C TYR A 4 10.71 -11.47 -2.05
N GLN A 5 11.05 -12.70 -2.43
CA GLN A 5 10.07 -13.64 -2.99
C GLN A 5 9.10 -14.22 -1.96
N ASP A 6 9.40 -14.12 -0.68
CA ASP A 6 8.63 -14.71 0.42
C ASP A 6 7.55 -13.74 0.94
N ILE A 7 7.45 -12.53 0.38
CA ILE A 7 6.56 -11.49 0.87
C ILE A 7 5.74 -10.81 -0.24
N ILE A 8 4.61 -10.24 0.18
CA ILE A 8 3.79 -9.31 -0.57
C ILE A 8 3.55 -8.13 0.37
N VAL A 9 4.02 -6.93 0.02
CA VAL A 9 3.74 -5.72 0.81
C VAL A 9 2.53 -5.03 0.21
N ILE A 10 1.57 -4.66 1.06
CA ILE A 10 0.33 -3.97 0.65
C ILE A 10 0.11 -2.72 1.49
N ASP A 11 -0.60 -1.76 0.91
CA ASP A 11 -1.07 -0.55 1.58
C ASP A 11 -2.39 -0.08 0.97
N PHE A 12 -3.44 -0.02 1.80
CA PHE A 12 -4.77 0.41 1.39
C PHE A 12 -4.93 1.92 1.52
N GLU A 13 -5.52 2.53 0.50
CA GLU A 13 -5.93 3.93 0.52
C GLU A 13 -7.44 4.08 0.33
N GLY A 14 -8.03 5.03 1.05
CA GLY A 14 -9.48 5.26 0.98
C GLY A 14 -9.99 6.24 2.03
N PHE A 15 -11.28 6.13 2.32
CA PHE A 15 -11.95 6.96 3.33
C PHE A 15 -11.97 6.23 4.67
N LYS A 16 -11.76 6.97 5.75
CA LYS A 16 -11.90 6.42 7.10
C LYS A 16 -13.32 5.86 7.29
N GLY A 17 -13.42 4.63 7.76
CA GLY A 17 -14.71 3.96 8.01
C GLY A 17 -15.39 3.37 6.77
N ASN A 18 -14.81 3.52 5.58
CA ASN A 18 -15.32 2.93 4.34
C ASN A 18 -14.41 1.80 3.83
N PRO A 19 -14.88 1.00 2.87
CA PRO A 19 -14.00 0.12 2.12
C PRO A 19 -12.85 0.88 1.46
N PRO A 20 -11.66 0.28 1.30
CA PRO A 20 -10.55 0.91 0.61
C PRO A 20 -10.89 1.18 -0.86
N SER A 21 -10.44 2.31 -1.38
CA SER A 21 -10.67 2.69 -2.77
C SER A 21 -9.59 2.16 -3.72
N MET A 22 -8.38 1.96 -3.21
CA MET A 22 -7.26 1.39 -3.96
C MET A 22 -6.30 0.67 -3.02
N VAL A 23 -5.47 -0.19 -3.60
CA VAL A 23 -4.36 -0.83 -2.91
C VAL A 23 -3.10 -0.77 -3.76
N GLY A 24 -2.00 -0.39 -3.15
CA GLY A 24 -0.68 -0.61 -3.70
C GLY A 24 -0.16 -1.99 -3.31
N ILE A 25 0.58 -2.61 -4.20
CA ILE A 25 1.21 -3.91 -3.98
C ILE A 25 2.65 -3.85 -4.46
N TRP A 26 3.55 -4.29 -3.61
CA TRP A 26 4.93 -4.54 -3.96
C TRP A 26 5.26 -6.01 -3.73
N GLU A 27 5.80 -6.65 -4.76
CA GLU A 27 6.14 -8.07 -4.72
C GLU A 27 7.18 -8.45 -5.76
N LYS A 28 7.86 -9.59 -5.52
CA LYS A 28 8.74 -10.23 -6.49
C LYS A 28 8.10 -11.52 -6.99
N TYR A 29 7.94 -11.62 -8.32
CA TYR A 29 7.53 -12.86 -8.97
C TYR A 29 8.74 -13.73 -9.30
N ALA A 30 8.55 -15.05 -9.33
CA ALA A 30 9.61 -16.02 -9.63
C ALA A 30 10.26 -15.79 -11.01
N ASN A 31 9.50 -15.29 -11.98
CA ASN A 31 9.96 -15.01 -13.35
C ASN A 31 10.52 -13.60 -13.56
N ARG A 32 10.67 -12.81 -12.47
CA ARG A 32 11.24 -11.45 -12.53
C ARG A 32 12.48 -11.33 -11.68
N ASN A 33 13.51 -10.67 -12.22
CA ASN A 33 14.73 -10.42 -11.48
C ASN A 33 14.56 -9.39 -10.36
N GLN A 34 13.67 -8.43 -10.55
CA GLN A 34 13.40 -7.36 -9.59
C GLN A 34 11.95 -7.36 -9.13
N PRO A 35 11.69 -6.99 -7.87
CA PRO A 35 10.34 -6.73 -7.42
C PRO A 35 9.76 -5.51 -8.14
N TYR A 36 8.44 -5.44 -8.20
CA TYR A 36 7.76 -4.32 -8.82
C TYR A 36 6.56 -3.85 -7.99
N TYR A 37 6.20 -2.61 -8.18
CA TYR A 37 5.03 -1.98 -7.61
C TYR A 37 3.90 -1.94 -8.65
N ARG A 38 2.66 -2.11 -8.21
CA ARG A 38 1.44 -1.92 -8.99
C ARG A 38 0.32 -1.41 -8.10
N VAL A 39 -0.65 -0.74 -8.72
CA VAL A 39 -1.89 -0.29 -8.09
C VAL A 39 -3.07 -1.12 -8.59
N ILE A 40 -3.95 -1.49 -7.67
CA ILE A 40 -5.27 -2.04 -7.97
C ILE A 40 -6.32 -1.08 -7.46
N ILE A 41 -7.22 -0.68 -8.32
CA ILE A 41 -8.41 0.09 -8.00
C ILE A 41 -9.46 -0.89 -7.50
N LEU A 42 -10.05 -0.60 -6.33
CA LEU A 42 -11.04 -1.43 -5.65
C LEU A 42 -12.42 -0.79 -5.66
N ASP A 43 -12.49 0.51 -5.94
CA ASP A 43 -13.69 1.32 -5.93
C ASP A 43 -14.21 1.48 -7.36
N GLN A 44 -15.44 1.00 -7.60
CA GLN A 44 -16.09 1.05 -8.91
C GLN A 44 -16.17 2.47 -9.48
N ASP A 45 -16.34 3.48 -8.63
CA ASP A 45 -16.39 4.88 -9.06
C ASP A 45 -15.04 5.43 -9.56
N LEU A 46 -13.96 4.68 -9.37
CA LEU A 46 -12.62 5.00 -9.86
C LEU A 46 -12.17 4.12 -11.04
N LYS A 47 -13.04 3.22 -11.52
CA LYS A 47 -12.70 2.22 -12.53
C LYS A 47 -12.15 2.83 -13.83
N GLY A 48 -12.63 4.01 -14.22
CA GLY A 48 -12.14 4.71 -15.42
C GLY A 48 -10.64 5.05 -15.38
N LEU A 49 -10.00 5.07 -14.20
CA LEU A 49 -8.56 5.37 -14.08
C LEU A 49 -7.65 4.26 -14.65
N VAL A 50 -8.17 3.06 -14.90
CA VAL A 50 -7.42 1.95 -15.51
C VAL A 50 -6.88 2.32 -16.88
N ASP A 51 -7.60 3.16 -17.63
CA ASP A 51 -7.26 3.57 -18.99
C ASP A 51 -6.17 4.65 -19.07
N ILE A 52 -5.68 5.13 -17.91
CA ILE A 52 -4.56 6.06 -17.86
C ILE A 52 -3.25 5.31 -18.09
N LYS A 53 -2.71 5.40 -19.30
CA LYS A 53 -1.60 4.58 -19.84
C LYS A 53 -0.33 4.54 -19.00
N ASP A 54 -0.03 5.59 -18.25
CA ASP A 54 1.26 5.72 -17.55
C ASP A 54 1.29 5.06 -16.16
N LEU A 55 0.16 4.57 -15.63
CA LEU A 55 0.04 4.22 -14.21
C LEU A 55 -0.23 2.75 -13.91
N ARG A 56 -0.19 1.85 -14.89
CA ARG A 56 -0.33 0.39 -14.72
C ARG A 56 -1.35 -0.03 -13.64
N ALA A 57 -2.46 0.71 -13.55
CA ALA A 57 -3.54 0.40 -12.65
C ALA A 57 -4.43 -0.69 -13.26
N SER A 58 -5.01 -1.53 -12.45
CA SER A 58 -6.06 -2.46 -12.83
C SER A 58 -7.24 -2.31 -11.89
N TYR A 59 -8.44 -2.68 -12.32
CA TYR A 59 -9.63 -2.72 -11.46
C TYR A 59 -9.93 -4.18 -11.11
N VAL A 60 -10.20 -4.43 -9.83
CA VAL A 60 -10.69 -5.70 -9.31
C VAL A 60 -11.69 -5.38 -8.20
N ASP A 61 -12.75 -6.16 -8.06
CA ASP A 61 -13.65 -6.06 -6.92
C ASP A 61 -12.88 -6.29 -5.60
N LEU A 62 -13.29 -5.61 -4.53
CA LEU A 62 -12.58 -5.68 -3.26
C LEU A 62 -12.51 -7.11 -2.70
N ILE A 63 -13.62 -7.83 -2.74
CA ILE A 63 -13.68 -9.20 -2.18
C ILE A 63 -12.86 -10.14 -3.06
N ASP A 64 -13.01 -10.08 -4.37
CA ASP A 64 -12.22 -10.87 -5.32
C ASP A 64 -10.71 -10.62 -5.15
N PHE A 65 -10.33 -9.36 -4.96
CA PHE A 65 -8.94 -9.00 -4.64
C PHE A 65 -8.46 -9.67 -3.36
N MET A 66 -9.23 -9.51 -2.27
CA MET A 66 -8.84 -10.03 -0.96
C MET A 66 -8.72 -11.56 -0.97
N GLU A 67 -9.68 -12.26 -1.55
CA GLU A 67 -9.65 -13.72 -1.67
C GLU A 67 -8.49 -14.19 -2.54
N THR A 68 -8.27 -13.54 -3.68
CA THR A 68 -7.19 -13.91 -4.61
C THR A 68 -5.81 -13.73 -3.99
N ILE A 69 -5.56 -12.61 -3.31
CA ILE A 69 -4.24 -12.33 -2.74
C ILE A 69 -3.91 -13.29 -1.59
N ILE A 70 -4.92 -13.66 -0.78
CA ILE A 70 -4.76 -14.61 0.33
C ILE A 70 -4.53 -16.02 -0.21
N ALA A 71 -5.38 -16.48 -1.12
CA ALA A 71 -5.22 -17.79 -1.74
C ALA A 71 -3.83 -17.96 -2.34
N ARG A 72 -3.32 -16.90 -2.99
CA ARG A 72 -1.98 -16.86 -3.53
C ARG A 72 -0.91 -16.87 -2.43
N ALA A 73 -1.04 -16.03 -1.40
CA ALA A 73 -0.08 -15.97 -0.31
C ALA A 73 0.06 -17.33 0.40
N ARG A 74 -1.06 -18.00 0.66
CA ARG A 74 -1.08 -19.35 1.26
C ARG A 74 -0.47 -20.40 0.35
N ARG A 75 -0.86 -20.43 -0.94
CA ARG A 75 -0.33 -21.38 -1.93
C ARG A 75 1.18 -21.24 -2.10
N GLU A 76 1.68 -20.01 -2.18
CA GLU A 76 3.09 -19.69 -2.41
C GLU A 76 3.89 -19.56 -1.10
N LYS A 77 3.25 -19.79 0.05
CA LYS A 77 3.84 -19.65 1.40
C LYS A 77 4.45 -18.27 1.65
N LYS A 78 3.86 -17.23 1.07
CA LYS A 78 4.27 -15.84 1.27
C LYS A 78 3.59 -15.22 2.49
N LYS A 79 4.23 -14.19 3.06
CA LYS A 79 3.62 -13.32 4.06
C LYS A 79 3.06 -12.07 3.40
N ILE A 80 1.87 -11.66 3.82
CA ILE A 80 1.29 -10.36 3.51
C ILE A 80 1.77 -9.39 4.58
N ILE A 81 2.45 -8.34 4.18
CA ILE A 81 3.03 -7.36 5.10
C ILE A 81 2.39 -5.99 4.88
N ALA A 82 1.97 -5.36 5.96
CA ALA A 82 1.59 -3.95 5.96
C ALA A 82 2.22 -3.24 7.16
N TYR A 83 2.23 -1.89 7.13
CA TYR A 83 2.87 -1.16 8.21
C TYR A 83 2.07 -1.18 9.51
N SER A 84 0.75 -1.24 9.44
CA SER A 84 -0.15 -1.18 10.60
C SER A 84 -1.17 -2.32 10.63
N ASN A 85 -2.06 -2.33 11.62
CA ASN A 85 -3.19 -3.29 11.63
C ASN A 85 -4.37 -2.82 10.76
N HIS A 86 -4.26 -1.69 10.07
CA HIS A 86 -5.38 -1.18 9.27
C HIS A 86 -5.81 -2.20 8.21
N GLU A 87 -4.85 -2.77 7.50
CA GLU A 87 -5.08 -3.76 6.46
C GLU A 87 -5.70 -5.03 7.05
N LEU A 88 -5.16 -5.54 8.16
CA LEU A 88 -5.73 -6.70 8.88
C LEU A 88 -7.19 -6.46 9.27
N LEU A 89 -7.52 -5.26 9.77
CA LEU A 89 -8.88 -4.89 10.13
C LEU A 89 -9.79 -4.85 8.90
N LYS A 90 -9.32 -4.34 7.75
CA LYS A 90 -10.12 -4.30 6.51
C LYS A 90 -10.44 -5.69 5.97
N PHE A 91 -9.52 -6.63 6.04
CA PHE A 91 -9.81 -8.03 5.74
C PHE A 91 -10.84 -8.62 6.72
N GLY A 92 -10.69 -8.36 8.02
CA GLY A 92 -11.64 -8.80 9.04
C GLY A 92 -13.05 -8.22 8.87
N GLU A 93 -13.17 -6.92 8.51
CA GLU A 93 -14.45 -6.26 8.18
C GLU A 93 -15.14 -6.93 6.98
N SER A 94 -14.38 -7.55 6.08
CA SER A 94 -14.88 -8.34 4.94
C SER A 94 -15.11 -9.82 5.28
N GLY A 95 -14.98 -10.23 6.55
CA GLY A 95 -15.14 -11.62 6.99
C GLY A 95 -13.97 -12.55 6.64
N ILE A 96 -12.83 -12.01 6.27
CA ILE A 96 -11.68 -12.76 5.78
C ILE A 96 -10.54 -12.73 6.81
N ASP A 97 -10.19 -13.91 7.35
CA ASP A 97 -9.05 -14.05 8.27
C ASP A 97 -7.74 -14.29 7.51
N ILE A 98 -6.75 -13.44 7.80
CA ILE A 98 -5.39 -13.52 7.24
C ILE A 98 -4.30 -13.65 8.31
N SER A 99 -4.69 -13.90 9.57
CA SER A 99 -3.77 -13.90 10.71
C SER A 99 -2.61 -14.90 10.57
N ASP A 100 -2.82 -16.00 9.85
CA ASP A 100 -1.82 -17.04 9.57
C ASP A 100 -0.70 -16.57 8.62
N CYS A 101 -0.99 -15.61 7.75
CA CYS A 101 -0.04 -15.12 6.75
C CYS A 101 0.27 -13.62 6.87
N TYR A 102 -0.29 -12.92 7.86
CA TYR A 102 -0.11 -11.48 8.05
C TYR A 102 1.09 -11.13 8.94
N VAL A 103 1.80 -10.06 8.60
CA VAL A 103 2.88 -9.49 9.41
C VAL A 103 2.70 -7.98 9.53
N ASN A 104 2.66 -7.48 10.76
CA ASN A 104 2.60 -6.06 11.06
C ASN A 104 4.02 -5.49 11.21
N ALA A 105 4.49 -4.76 10.19
CA ALA A 105 5.84 -4.19 10.20
C ALA A 105 6.09 -3.18 11.33
N ARG A 106 5.05 -2.46 11.79
CA ARG A 106 5.17 -1.56 12.94
C ARG A 106 5.42 -2.32 14.25
N ALA A 107 4.78 -3.47 14.44
CA ALA A 107 4.99 -4.32 15.61
C ALA A 107 6.42 -4.88 15.63
N GLU A 108 6.91 -5.32 14.47
CA GLU A 108 8.29 -5.80 14.29
C GLU A 108 9.29 -4.67 14.56
N THR A 109 9.06 -3.48 14.01
CA THR A 109 9.89 -2.29 14.24
C THR A 109 9.94 -1.93 15.73
N LYS A 110 8.78 -1.97 16.43
CA LYS A 110 8.72 -1.74 17.89
C LYS A 110 9.56 -2.76 18.66
N THR A 111 9.48 -4.01 18.28
CA THR A 111 10.25 -5.11 18.87
C THR A 111 11.74 -4.91 18.65
N TRP A 112 12.14 -4.56 17.43
CA TRP A 112 13.54 -4.26 17.10
C TRP A 112 14.12 -3.11 17.91
N PHE A 113 13.41 -1.98 18.06
CA PHE A 113 13.81 -0.86 18.91
C PHE A 113 14.00 -1.27 20.35
N ARG A 114 13.12 -2.15 20.86
CA ARG A 114 13.17 -2.64 22.26
C ARG A 114 14.39 -3.54 22.49
N ILE A 115 14.61 -4.53 21.61
CA ILE A 115 15.70 -5.51 21.75
C ILE A 115 17.06 -4.82 21.66
N ASN A 116 17.21 -3.90 20.72
CA ASN A 116 18.49 -3.20 20.52
C ASN A 116 18.69 -2.02 21.47
N LYS A 117 17.76 -1.79 22.43
CA LYS A 117 17.83 -0.70 23.44
C LYS A 117 18.10 0.68 22.82
N ILE A 118 17.57 0.95 21.63
CA ILE A 118 17.86 2.17 20.86
C ILE A 118 17.24 3.37 21.58
N PRO A 119 18.05 4.37 21.98
CA PRO A 119 17.56 5.60 22.58
C PRO A 119 16.87 6.49 21.55
N ASN A 120 16.07 7.46 22.01
CA ASN A 120 15.45 8.51 21.18
C ASN A 120 14.63 7.99 19.98
N ARG A 121 14.04 6.78 20.13
CA ARG A 121 13.14 6.23 19.11
C ARG A 121 11.97 7.17 18.82
N PRO A 122 11.47 7.19 17.57
CA PRO A 122 10.31 8.01 17.20
C PRO A 122 9.08 7.71 18.06
N LYS A 123 8.37 8.76 18.45
CA LYS A 123 7.06 8.68 19.13
C LYS A 123 6.12 9.70 18.47
N PRO A 124 5.00 9.27 17.85
CA PRO A 124 4.56 7.87 17.65
C PRO A 124 5.43 7.10 16.63
N LEU A 125 5.36 5.76 16.69
CA LEU A 125 5.99 4.87 15.70
C LEU A 125 5.15 4.79 14.41
N GLY A 126 4.87 5.93 13.79
CA GLY A 126 4.30 5.99 12.44
C GLY A 126 5.36 5.70 11.38
N LEU A 127 4.95 5.32 10.17
CA LEU A 127 5.90 5.01 9.09
C LEU A 127 6.86 6.17 8.81
N LYS A 128 6.35 7.37 8.55
CA LYS A 128 7.17 8.55 8.24
C LYS A 128 8.17 8.95 9.32
N PRO A 129 7.79 9.04 10.62
CA PRO A 129 8.76 9.25 11.70
C PRO A 129 9.86 8.18 11.75
N VAL A 130 9.53 6.91 11.48
CA VAL A 130 10.52 5.82 11.45
C VAL A 130 11.43 5.95 10.24
N LEU A 131 10.89 6.24 9.05
CA LEU A 131 11.67 6.48 7.85
C LEU A 131 12.66 7.64 8.01
N LYS A 132 12.19 8.74 8.61
CA LYS A 132 13.07 9.88 8.94
C LYS A 132 14.18 9.48 9.90
N TYR A 133 13.86 8.71 10.93
CA TYR A 133 14.84 8.21 11.89
C TYR A 133 15.89 7.30 11.24
N LEU A 134 15.47 6.46 10.29
CA LEU A 134 16.34 5.54 9.55
C LEU A 134 17.02 6.18 8.33
N ASN A 135 16.89 7.50 8.14
CA ASN A 135 17.47 8.25 7.02
C ASN A 135 17.03 7.72 5.64
N TYR A 136 15.72 7.42 5.47
CA TYR A 136 15.20 7.01 4.17
C TYR A 136 15.43 8.10 3.12
N PRO A 137 16.13 7.81 2.00
CA PRO A 137 16.65 8.85 1.10
C PRO A 137 15.58 9.50 0.21
N ALA A 138 14.42 8.86 0.04
CA ALA A 138 13.39 9.25 -0.92
C ALA A 138 12.11 9.76 -0.27
N LEU A 139 12.19 10.33 0.94
CA LEU A 139 11.01 10.83 1.64
C LEU A 139 10.55 12.17 1.03
N ILE A 140 9.51 12.11 0.21
CA ILE A 140 8.87 13.29 -0.41
C ILE A 140 7.55 13.56 0.32
N ASP A 141 7.22 14.82 0.54
CA ASP A 141 5.91 15.20 1.07
C ASP A 141 4.90 15.40 -0.06
N TYR A 142 4.07 14.39 -0.31
CA TYR A 142 2.96 14.45 -1.26
C TYR A 142 1.67 15.06 -0.66
N GLY A 143 1.77 15.71 0.50
CA GLY A 143 0.61 16.32 1.15
C GLY A 143 -0.37 15.27 1.71
N THR A 144 0.12 14.37 2.53
CA THR A 144 -0.57 13.19 3.12
C THR A 144 -1.95 13.43 3.71
N GLN A 145 -2.21 14.62 4.23
CA GLN A 145 -3.50 14.94 4.86
C GLN A 145 -4.65 15.08 3.86
N ARG A 146 -4.40 14.93 2.54
CA ARG A 146 -5.37 15.19 1.48
C ARG A 146 -5.75 13.97 0.64
N VAL A 147 -5.34 12.76 1.02
CA VAL A 147 -5.68 11.53 0.28
C VAL A 147 -7.18 11.43 0.04
N THR A 148 -7.98 11.52 1.11
CA THR A 148 -9.44 11.49 1.05
C THR A 148 -10.03 12.58 0.14
N GLU A 149 -9.50 13.81 0.20
CA GLU A 149 -9.98 14.91 -0.64
C GLU A 149 -9.62 14.71 -2.10
N LYS A 150 -8.41 14.21 -2.40
CA LYS A 150 -7.98 13.88 -3.75
C LYS A 150 -8.89 12.82 -4.35
N ILE A 151 -9.13 11.72 -3.64
CA ILE A 151 -10.04 10.65 -4.08
C ILE A 151 -11.45 11.20 -4.35
N LYS A 152 -12.02 12.03 -3.44
CA LYS A 152 -13.35 12.65 -3.64
C LYS A 152 -13.42 13.47 -4.93
N LYS A 153 -12.42 14.30 -5.19
CA LYS A 153 -12.40 15.15 -6.40
C LYS A 153 -12.34 14.31 -7.66
N ILE A 154 -11.47 13.30 -7.70
CA ILE A 154 -11.33 12.40 -8.85
C ILE A 154 -12.64 11.65 -9.11
N LYS A 155 -13.25 11.03 -8.06
CA LYS A 155 -14.53 10.33 -8.17
C LYS A 155 -15.62 11.23 -8.74
N LYS A 156 -15.75 12.46 -8.22
CA LYS A 156 -16.76 13.42 -8.71
C LYS A 156 -16.61 13.71 -10.20
N GLU A 157 -15.40 13.87 -10.69
CA GLU A 157 -15.15 14.10 -12.12
C GLU A 157 -15.43 12.86 -12.96
N LEU A 158 -14.97 11.67 -12.53
CA LEU A 158 -15.22 10.42 -13.27
C LEU A 158 -16.72 10.12 -13.36
N ILE A 159 -17.49 10.28 -12.29
CA ILE A 159 -18.93 10.10 -12.31
C ILE A 159 -19.58 11.10 -13.29
N ARG A 160 -19.19 12.38 -13.24
CA ARG A 160 -19.68 13.43 -14.14
C ARG A 160 -19.39 13.11 -15.61
N HIS A 161 -18.27 12.48 -15.90
CA HIS A 161 -17.81 12.16 -17.25
C HIS A 161 -18.03 10.69 -17.64
N LYS A 162 -18.92 9.96 -16.94
CA LYS A 162 -19.29 8.57 -17.24
C LYS A 162 -18.06 7.64 -17.32
N GLN A 163 -17.13 7.79 -16.39
CA GLN A 163 -15.90 7.01 -16.29
C GLN A 163 -14.89 7.24 -17.43
N ASP A 164 -15.01 8.30 -18.20
CA ASP A 164 -14.07 8.65 -19.27
C ASP A 164 -12.88 9.45 -18.67
N PRO A 165 -11.68 8.84 -18.52
CA PRO A 165 -10.54 9.49 -17.88
C PRO A 165 -9.91 10.58 -18.78
N THR A 166 -10.21 10.58 -20.09
CA THR A 166 -9.69 11.59 -21.02
C THR A 166 -10.31 12.97 -20.76
N LYS A 167 -11.44 13.02 -20.06
CA LYS A 167 -12.16 14.24 -19.67
C LYS A 167 -11.83 14.75 -18.27
N LEU A 168 -10.94 14.07 -17.56
CA LEU A 168 -10.45 14.56 -16.27
C LEU A 168 -9.69 15.86 -16.46
N THR A 169 -9.92 16.81 -15.55
CA THR A 169 -9.12 18.03 -15.51
C THR A 169 -7.64 17.70 -15.24
N PRO A 170 -6.69 18.55 -15.70
CA PRO A 170 -5.27 18.37 -15.39
C PRO A 170 -5.01 18.19 -13.89
N LEU A 171 -5.73 18.92 -13.04
CA LEU A 171 -5.64 18.82 -11.59
C LEU A 171 -6.10 17.44 -11.07
N ALA A 172 -7.18 16.87 -11.63
CA ALA A 172 -7.63 15.54 -11.21
C ALA A 172 -6.65 14.45 -11.65
N GLN A 173 -6.05 14.58 -12.83
CA GLN A 173 -4.99 13.67 -13.29
C GLN A 173 -3.72 13.78 -12.42
N GLU A 174 -3.32 15.00 -12.05
CA GLU A 174 -2.21 15.23 -11.12
C GLU A 174 -2.50 14.63 -9.75
N ASN A 175 -3.69 14.88 -9.18
CA ASN A 175 -4.11 14.27 -7.92
C ASN A 175 -4.02 12.74 -7.95
N TRP A 176 -4.36 12.10 -9.08
CA TRP A 176 -4.24 10.64 -9.21
C TRP A 176 -2.77 10.20 -9.22
N ARG A 177 -1.92 10.87 -10.01
CA ARG A 177 -0.47 10.57 -10.02
C ARG A 177 0.16 10.73 -8.64
N ASP A 178 -0.20 11.78 -7.92
CA ASP A 178 0.26 12.02 -6.56
C ASP A 178 -0.18 10.92 -5.59
N LEU A 179 -1.43 10.45 -5.69
CA LEU A 179 -1.94 9.35 -4.85
C LEU A 179 -1.16 8.06 -5.09
N VAL A 180 -0.91 7.72 -6.36
CA VAL A 180 -0.13 6.54 -6.73
C VAL A 180 1.31 6.66 -6.24
N ALA A 181 1.95 7.80 -6.45
CA ALA A 181 3.32 8.06 -6.01
C ALA A 181 3.46 8.05 -4.48
N TYR A 182 2.47 8.61 -3.78
CA TYR A 182 2.39 8.57 -2.33
C TYR A 182 2.31 7.14 -1.79
N ASN A 183 1.36 6.34 -2.32
CA ASN A 183 1.20 4.95 -1.91
C ASN A 183 2.44 4.10 -2.25
N GLU A 184 3.07 4.32 -3.42
CA GLU A 184 4.33 3.66 -3.77
C GLU A 184 5.45 4.01 -2.78
N GLN A 185 5.56 5.27 -2.39
CA GLN A 185 6.54 5.71 -1.40
C GLN A 185 6.33 5.03 -0.04
N ASP A 186 5.08 4.96 0.44
CA ASP A 186 4.78 4.33 1.73
C ASP A 186 5.10 2.83 1.68
N ILE A 187 4.75 2.12 0.61
CA ILE A 187 5.10 0.71 0.41
C ILE A 187 6.62 0.48 0.35
N ARG A 188 7.36 1.28 -0.45
CA ARG A 188 8.82 1.21 -0.51
C ARG A 188 9.45 1.54 0.84
N GLY A 189 8.83 2.45 1.59
CA GLY A 189 9.22 2.77 2.95
C GLY A 189 9.08 1.58 3.90
N VAL A 190 7.99 0.80 3.78
CA VAL A 190 7.83 -0.44 4.56
C VAL A 190 8.94 -1.45 4.23
N VAL A 191 9.23 -1.67 2.94
CA VAL A 191 10.33 -2.54 2.50
C VAL A 191 11.64 -2.09 3.10
N TYR A 192 11.97 -0.80 2.99
CA TYR A 192 13.19 -0.23 3.56
C TYR A 192 13.30 -0.45 5.07
N VAL A 193 12.21 -0.20 5.82
CA VAL A 193 12.19 -0.46 7.27
C VAL A 193 12.52 -1.91 7.56
N LEU A 194 11.92 -2.87 6.85
CA LEU A 194 12.16 -4.30 7.05
C LEU A 194 13.61 -4.70 6.76
N GLU A 195 14.23 -4.07 5.76
CA GLU A 195 15.66 -4.27 5.43
C GLU A 195 16.55 -3.73 6.56
N GLN A 196 16.30 -2.50 7.02
CA GLN A 196 17.10 -1.85 8.07
C GLN A 196 17.02 -2.58 9.43
N ILE A 197 15.89 -3.19 9.75
CA ILE A 197 15.73 -3.98 10.97
C ILE A 197 16.17 -5.45 10.81
N GLY A 198 16.70 -5.83 9.65
CA GLY A 198 17.24 -7.18 9.36
C GLY A 198 16.17 -8.27 9.19
N LEU A 199 14.91 -7.89 8.95
CA LEU A 199 13.82 -8.85 8.72
C LEU A 199 13.68 -9.24 7.24
N LEU A 200 14.18 -8.43 6.32
CA LEU A 200 14.11 -8.65 4.87
C LEU A 200 15.50 -8.63 4.25
N LYS A 201 15.72 -9.54 3.31
CA LYS A 201 16.93 -9.58 2.48
C LYS A 201 16.56 -9.67 1.00
N PRO A 202 17.40 -9.07 0.10
CA PRO A 202 17.26 -9.21 -1.34
C PRO A 202 17.20 -10.65 -1.83
#